data_a1766d60d144557953ea2564e1ccc3c7
#
_entry.id   a1766d60d144557953ea2564e1ccc3c7
#
_cell.length_a   1.000
_cell.length_b   1.000
_cell.length_c   1.000
_cell.angle_alpha   90.00
_cell.angle_beta   90.00
_cell.angle_gamma   90.00
#
_symmetry.space_group_name_H-M   'P 1'
#
loop_
_entity.id
_entity.type
_entity.pdbx_description
1 polymer ?
#
loop_
_entity_poly.entity_id
_entity_poly.type
_entity_poly.pdbx_seq_one_letter_code
_entity_poly.pdbx_strand_id
1 'polypeptide(L)'
;YKMKKNWELGLKYRFAGGNPYTPFDLTASQQNYMLLGQGIPDVALLNQKRLSNYNQLDFRIDKKFYFRKTSLSIYLDIQNLLMQKNETNPSYTFKRNANNTGFETTNGQPIEFNGSNAIPVILINKTGHPLPSFGIIYEF
;
A
#
# COMPACT_ATOMS: atom_id res chain seq x y z
N TYR A 1 -14.99 21.64 10.29
CA TYR A 1 -15.18 22.99 10.82
C TYR A 1 -15.91 23.85 9.81
N LYS A 2 -17.02 24.48 10.23
CA LYS A 2 -17.79 25.40 9.39
C LYS A 2 -17.28 26.83 9.57
N MET A 3 -16.91 27.46 8.47
CA MET A 3 -16.40 28.83 8.44
C MET A 3 -17.43 29.80 7.88
N LYS A 4 -17.17 31.10 8.04
CA LYS A 4 -18.00 32.17 7.42
C LYS A 4 -18.04 31.99 5.90
N LYS A 5 -19.10 32.53 5.26
CA LYS A 5 -19.31 32.49 3.81
C LYS A 5 -19.44 31.06 3.23
N ASN A 6 -20.01 30.10 3.99
CA ASN A 6 -20.34 28.74 3.54
C ASN A 6 -19.11 27.93 3.10
N TRP A 7 -17.98 28.12 3.74
CA TRP A 7 -16.84 27.24 3.65
C TRP A 7 -16.93 26.19 4.73
N GLU A 8 -16.54 24.96 4.40
CA GLU A 8 -16.40 23.86 5.37
C GLU A 8 -15.05 23.18 5.18
N LEU A 9 -14.37 22.94 6.30
CA LEU A 9 -13.09 22.24 6.37
C LEU A 9 -13.27 20.93 7.10
N GLY A 10 -12.80 19.84 6.51
CA GLY A 10 -12.73 18.52 7.11
C GLY A 10 -11.27 18.06 7.24
N LEU A 11 -10.91 17.56 8.41
CA LEU A 11 -9.68 16.82 8.66
C LEU A 11 -10.06 15.46 9.23
N LYS A 12 -9.48 14.40 8.70
CA LYS A 12 -9.68 13.04 9.19
C LYS A 12 -8.32 12.38 9.37
N TYR A 13 -7.98 12.10 10.61
CA TYR A 13 -6.80 11.32 10.92
C TYR A 13 -7.19 9.88 11.24
N ARG A 14 -6.49 8.93 10.63
CA ARG A 14 -6.64 7.50 10.88
C ARG A 14 -5.32 6.95 11.41
N PHE A 15 -5.41 6.21 12.49
CA PHE A 15 -4.31 5.49 13.09
C PHE A 15 -4.76 4.07 13.39
N ALA A 16 -3.91 3.09 13.06
CA ALA A 16 -4.10 1.69 13.45
C ALA A 16 -2.75 1.07 13.78
N GLY A 17 -2.72 0.18 14.76
CA GLY A 17 -1.54 -0.66 15.02
C GLY A 17 -1.21 -1.52 13.81
N GLY A 18 0.07 -1.87 13.65
CA GLY A 18 0.54 -2.70 12.56
C GLY A 18 -0.15 -4.07 12.55
N ASN A 19 -0.66 -4.49 11.41
CA ASN A 19 -1.28 -5.79 11.24
C ASN A 19 -0.27 -6.91 11.50
N PRO A 20 -0.66 -7.98 12.20
CA PRO A 20 0.18 -9.15 12.33
C PRO A 20 0.33 -9.86 10.98
N TYR A 21 1.49 -10.45 10.75
CA TYR A 21 1.71 -11.32 9.60
C TYR A 21 2.64 -12.49 9.97
N THR A 22 2.55 -13.55 9.18
CA THR A 22 3.41 -14.73 9.29
C THR A 22 4.61 -14.55 8.36
N PRO A 23 5.86 -14.63 8.86
CA PRO A 23 7.03 -14.59 8.00
C PRO A 23 7.10 -15.82 7.10
N PHE A 24 7.97 -15.76 6.09
CA PHE A 24 8.19 -16.89 5.19
C PHE A 24 9.22 -17.88 5.77
N ASP A 25 8.96 -19.16 5.60
CA ASP A 25 10.00 -20.21 5.65
C ASP A 25 10.89 -20.00 4.41
N LEU A 26 12.10 -19.50 4.64
CA LEU A 26 13.01 -19.14 3.56
C LEU A 26 13.48 -20.34 2.76
N THR A 27 13.74 -21.47 3.43
CA THR A 27 14.21 -22.69 2.80
C THR A 27 13.10 -23.33 1.95
N ALA A 28 11.94 -23.54 2.54
CA ALA A 28 10.81 -24.10 1.81
C ALA A 28 10.36 -23.17 0.67
N SER A 29 10.36 -21.85 0.91
CA SER A 29 10.05 -20.87 -0.14
C SER A 29 11.04 -20.94 -1.29
N GLN A 30 12.35 -20.99 -1.04
CA GLN A 30 13.36 -21.04 -2.08
C GLN A 30 13.20 -22.30 -2.94
N GLN A 31 13.05 -23.46 -2.29
CA GLN A 31 12.95 -24.75 -2.98
C GLN A 31 11.69 -24.88 -3.87
N ASN A 32 10.61 -24.21 -3.50
CA ASN A 32 9.33 -24.39 -4.17
C ASN A 32 8.87 -23.16 -4.97
N TYR A 33 9.62 -22.06 -4.97
CA TYR A 33 9.20 -20.83 -5.63
C TYR A 33 8.97 -21.00 -7.13
N MET A 34 9.81 -21.75 -7.81
CA MET A 34 9.66 -21.98 -9.26
C MET A 34 8.39 -22.74 -9.61
N LEU A 35 7.85 -23.51 -8.68
CA LEU A 35 6.58 -24.23 -8.83
C LEU A 35 5.38 -23.40 -8.43
N LEU A 36 5.47 -22.68 -7.28
CA LEU A 36 4.35 -22.00 -6.65
C LEU A 36 4.22 -20.53 -7.04
N GLY A 37 5.32 -19.90 -7.47
CA GLY A 37 5.37 -18.47 -7.77
C GLY A 37 5.20 -17.55 -6.54
N GLN A 38 5.26 -18.11 -5.33
CA GLN A 38 5.06 -17.39 -4.07
C GLN A 38 5.87 -18.01 -2.94
N GLY A 39 6.07 -17.25 -1.85
CA GLY A 39 6.68 -17.76 -0.64
C GLY A 39 5.74 -18.64 0.17
N ILE A 40 6.30 -19.56 0.93
CA ILE A 40 5.60 -20.44 1.87
C ILE A 40 5.66 -19.82 3.26
N PRO A 41 4.51 -19.54 3.91
CA PRO A 41 4.49 -19.02 5.28
C PRO A 41 5.07 -20.04 6.27
N ASP A 42 5.86 -19.57 7.23
CA ASP A 42 6.33 -20.38 8.35
C ASP A 42 5.21 -20.49 9.40
N VAL A 43 4.50 -21.61 9.39
CA VAL A 43 3.38 -21.85 10.31
C VAL A 43 3.81 -21.94 11.79
N ALA A 44 5.07 -22.23 12.08
CA ALA A 44 5.59 -22.22 13.46
C ALA A 44 5.68 -20.77 14.00
N LEU A 45 5.76 -19.77 13.13
CA LEU A 45 5.82 -18.36 13.45
C LEU A 45 4.53 -17.60 13.09
N LEU A 46 3.37 -18.30 13.18
CA LEU A 46 2.07 -17.75 12.80
C LEU A 46 1.79 -16.41 13.51
N ASN A 47 1.59 -15.33 12.72
CA ASN A 47 1.28 -13.98 13.20
C ASN A 47 2.28 -13.38 14.20
N GLN A 48 3.52 -13.84 14.26
CA GLN A 48 4.52 -13.35 15.21
C GLN A 48 5.19 -12.04 14.76
N LYS A 49 5.10 -11.68 13.50
CA LYS A 49 5.60 -10.39 12.99
C LYS A 49 4.48 -9.38 12.86
N ARG A 50 4.85 -8.10 12.89
CA ARG A 50 3.89 -6.98 12.69
C ARG A 50 4.44 -6.01 11.67
N LEU A 51 3.54 -5.48 10.86
CA LEU A 51 3.81 -4.34 9.98
C LEU A 51 4.01 -3.07 10.80
N SER A 52 4.52 -2.02 10.17
CA SER A 52 4.53 -0.67 10.76
C SER A 52 3.11 -0.19 11.03
N ASN A 53 2.96 0.72 12.00
CA ASN A 53 1.68 1.34 12.28
C ASN A 53 1.14 2.08 11.06
N TYR A 54 -0.14 1.90 10.80
CA TYR A 54 -0.84 2.63 9.75
C TYR A 54 -1.17 4.05 10.21
N ASN A 55 -0.85 5.03 9.39
CA ASN A 55 -1.16 6.44 9.62
C ASN A 55 -1.68 7.06 8.31
N GLN A 56 -2.75 7.87 8.41
CA GLN A 56 -3.22 8.63 7.27
C GLN A 56 -3.95 9.89 7.73
N LEU A 57 -3.61 11.02 7.12
CA LEU A 57 -4.32 12.28 7.26
C LEU A 57 -5.01 12.63 5.95
N ASP A 58 -6.32 12.81 5.99
CA ASP A 58 -7.13 13.27 4.87
C ASP A 58 -7.58 14.71 5.15
N PHE A 59 -7.64 15.50 4.10
CA PHE A 59 -8.08 16.89 4.12
C PHE A 59 -9.19 17.10 3.10
N ARG A 60 -10.24 17.79 3.51
CA ARG A 60 -11.34 18.18 2.62
C ARG A 60 -11.71 19.63 2.83
N ILE A 61 -11.96 20.34 1.75
CA ILE A 61 -12.49 21.68 1.73
C ILE A 61 -13.70 21.73 0.82
N ASP A 62 -14.81 22.26 1.33
CA ASP A 62 -16.06 22.44 0.60
C ASP A 62 -16.42 23.93 0.55
N LYS A 63 -16.98 24.34 -0.57
CA LYS A 63 -17.60 25.66 -0.75
C LYS A 63 -19.02 25.48 -1.24
N LYS A 64 -20.02 25.94 -0.45
CA LYS A 64 -21.43 25.87 -0.81
C LYS A 64 -21.98 27.23 -1.22
N PHE A 65 -22.68 27.24 -2.34
CA PHE A 65 -23.38 28.40 -2.88
C PHE A 65 -24.91 28.13 -2.79
N TYR A 66 -25.64 29.04 -2.22
CA TYR A 66 -27.10 28.93 -2.13
C TYR A 66 -27.74 29.87 -3.12
N PHE A 67 -28.65 29.32 -3.93
CA PHE A 67 -29.52 30.05 -4.82
C PHE A 67 -30.98 29.96 -4.32
N ARG A 68 -31.91 30.63 -4.97
CA ARG A 68 -33.29 30.74 -4.49
C ARG A 68 -34.02 29.39 -4.31
N LYS A 69 -33.70 28.38 -5.16
CA LYS A 69 -34.33 27.05 -5.12
C LYS A 69 -33.32 25.90 -5.19
N THR A 70 -32.05 26.21 -5.35
CA THR A 70 -31.02 25.23 -5.60
C THR A 70 -29.78 25.53 -4.79
N SER A 71 -28.91 24.55 -4.62
CA SER A 71 -27.58 24.76 -4.04
C SER A 71 -26.50 24.08 -4.85
N LEU A 72 -25.32 24.65 -4.86
CA LEU A 72 -24.12 24.14 -5.52
C LEU A 72 -23.01 24.00 -4.49
N SER A 73 -22.48 22.80 -4.34
CA SER A 73 -21.29 22.57 -3.54
C SER A 73 -20.13 22.15 -4.44
N ILE A 74 -18.99 22.78 -4.25
CA ILE A 74 -17.72 22.43 -4.91
C ILE A 74 -16.78 21.95 -3.81
N TYR A 75 -16.12 20.84 -4.00
CA TYR A 75 -15.18 20.31 -3.01
C TYR A 75 -13.86 19.85 -3.62
N LEU A 76 -12.82 19.94 -2.82
CA LEU A 76 -11.51 19.30 -3.01
C LEU A 76 -11.28 18.39 -1.80
N ASP A 77 -11.04 17.12 -2.07
CA ASP A 77 -10.67 16.10 -1.09
C ASP A 77 -9.28 15.57 -1.42
N ILE A 78 -8.38 15.55 -0.44
CA ILE A 78 -7.03 15.02 -0.59
C ILE A 78 -6.84 13.93 0.44
N GLN A 79 -6.83 12.67 -0.01
CA GLN A 79 -6.51 11.55 0.85
C GLN A 79 -5.00 11.41 0.97
N ASN A 80 -4.55 10.98 2.14
CA ASN A 80 -3.12 10.82 2.47
C ASN A 80 -2.30 12.09 2.22
N LEU A 81 -2.76 13.23 2.73
CA LEU A 81 -2.12 14.55 2.57
C LEU A 81 -0.62 14.55 2.94
N LEU A 82 -0.23 13.78 3.95
CA LEU A 82 1.15 13.70 4.43
C LEU A 82 2.02 12.69 3.68
N MET A 83 1.51 12.06 2.62
CA MET A 83 2.24 11.06 1.81
C MET A 83 2.79 9.92 2.67
N GLN A 84 2.07 9.52 3.74
CA GLN A 84 2.51 8.44 4.61
C GLN A 84 2.62 7.13 3.84
N LYS A 85 3.79 6.50 3.96
CA LYS A 85 4.09 5.23 3.31
C LYS A 85 3.66 4.08 4.22
N ASN A 86 2.43 3.63 4.07
CA ASN A 86 1.90 2.51 4.82
C ASN A 86 2.36 1.18 4.19
N GLU A 87 2.78 0.26 5.03
CA GLU A 87 3.25 -1.07 4.61
C GLU A 87 2.08 -1.99 4.29
N THR A 88 2.25 -2.80 3.24
CA THR A 88 1.41 -3.96 2.95
C THR A 88 2.13 -5.25 3.33
N ASN A 89 1.40 -6.37 3.34
CA ASN A 89 2.01 -7.66 3.63
C ASN A 89 3.20 -7.91 2.71
N PRO A 90 4.32 -8.44 3.25
CA PRO A 90 5.49 -8.79 2.45
C PRO A 90 5.15 -9.82 1.38
N SER A 91 5.88 -9.77 0.29
CA SER A 91 5.88 -10.82 -0.73
C SER A 91 7.28 -11.39 -0.91
N TYR A 92 7.35 -12.69 -1.14
CA TYR A 92 8.59 -13.39 -1.42
C TYR A 92 8.80 -13.51 -2.92
N THR A 93 10.01 -13.28 -3.39
CA THR A 93 10.42 -13.49 -4.79
C THR A 93 11.90 -13.73 -4.88
N PHE A 94 12.38 -14.02 -6.09
CA PHE A 94 13.80 -14.00 -6.40
C PHE A 94 14.19 -12.65 -6.99
N LYS A 95 15.45 -12.23 -6.78
CA LYS A 95 16.00 -11.01 -7.36
C LYS A 95 15.91 -11.07 -8.88
N ARG A 96 15.38 -10.03 -9.49
CA ARG A 96 15.32 -9.91 -10.94
C ARG A 96 16.58 -9.25 -11.48
N ASN A 97 16.95 -9.62 -12.69
CA ASN A 97 18.04 -8.98 -13.42
C ASN A 97 17.70 -7.52 -13.80
N ALA A 98 18.71 -6.73 -14.17
CA ALA A 98 18.55 -5.30 -14.48
C ALA A 98 17.52 -5.02 -15.58
N ASN A 99 17.34 -5.93 -16.52
CA ASN A 99 16.40 -5.80 -17.65
C ASN A 99 15.00 -6.34 -17.32
N ASN A 100 14.79 -6.85 -16.11
CA ASN A 100 13.53 -7.47 -15.64
C ASN A 100 13.02 -8.63 -16.51
N THR A 101 13.90 -9.27 -17.27
CA THR A 101 13.59 -10.38 -18.18
C THR A 101 13.72 -11.76 -17.53
N GLY A 102 14.39 -11.86 -16.39
CA GLY A 102 14.63 -13.12 -15.67
C GLY A 102 15.12 -12.86 -14.26
N PHE A 103 15.51 -13.94 -13.58
CA PHE A 103 16.09 -13.87 -12.26
C PHE A 103 17.62 -13.81 -12.30
N GLU A 104 18.21 -13.04 -11.39
CA GLU A 104 19.64 -13.02 -11.15
C GLU A 104 20.03 -14.24 -10.30
N THR A 105 21.13 -14.89 -10.64
CA THR A 105 21.62 -16.07 -9.94
C THR A 105 23.01 -15.85 -9.35
N THR A 106 23.35 -16.61 -8.33
CA THR A 106 24.64 -16.50 -7.63
C THR A 106 25.84 -16.93 -8.47
N ASN A 107 25.60 -17.77 -9.50
CA ASN A 107 26.62 -18.37 -10.36
C ASN A 107 26.55 -17.95 -11.83
N GLY A 108 25.62 -17.02 -12.18
CA GLY A 108 25.41 -16.56 -13.56
C GLY A 108 24.83 -17.61 -14.51
N GLN A 109 24.49 -18.81 -14.04
CA GLN A 109 23.84 -19.86 -14.83
C GLN A 109 22.32 -19.67 -14.81
N PRO A 110 21.56 -20.28 -15.72
CA PRO A 110 20.11 -20.31 -15.63
C PRO A 110 19.63 -20.77 -14.26
N ILE A 111 18.46 -20.24 -13.83
CA ILE A 111 17.91 -20.59 -12.53
C ILE A 111 17.59 -22.08 -12.45
N GLU A 112 18.01 -22.71 -11.36
CA GLU A 112 17.70 -24.11 -11.10
C GLU A 112 16.25 -24.23 -10.58
N PHE A 113 15.60 -25.36 -10.92
CA PHE A 113 14.19 -25.58 -10.57
C PHE A 113 13.92 -25.53 -9.05
N ASN A 114 14.85 -26.03 -8.25
CA ASN A 114 14.80 -25.97 -6.79
C ASN A 114 15.27 -24.62 -6.21
N GLY A 115 15.57 -23.63 -7.06
CA GLY A 115 16.00 -22.30 -6.67
C GLY A 115 17.38 -22.24 -5.97
N SER A 116 18.19 -23.29 -6.01
CA SER A 116 19.44 -23.38 -5.22
C SER A 116 20.44 -22.25 -5.55
N ASN A 117 20.46 -21.79 -6.80
CA ASN A 117 21.31 -20.69 -7.26
C ASN A 117 20.57 -19.34 -7.33
N ALA A 118 19.32 -19.27 -6.87
CA ALA A 118 18.55 -18.02 -6.84
C ALA A 118 18.96 -17.12 -5.66
N ILE A 119 18.69 -15.84 -5.79
CA ILE A 119 18.88 -14.84 -4.73
C ILE A 119 17.50 -14.48 -4.16
N PRO A 120 17.13 -14.98 -2.95
CA PRO A 120 15.85 -14.69 -2.33
C PRO A 120 15.72 -13.21 -1.96
N VAL A 121 14.53 -12.64 -2.16
CA VAL A 121 14.19 -11.27 -1.78
C VAL A 121 12.80 -11.23 -1.16
N ILE A 122 12.70 -10.55 -0.02
CA ILE A 122 11.42 -10.21 0.60
C ILE A 122 11.12 -8.76 0.23
N LEU A 123 10.04 -8.54 -0.54
CA LEU A 123 9.58 -7.22 -0.92
C LEU A 123 8.58 -6.71 0.14
N ILE A 124 8.89 -5.57 0.73
CA ILE A 124 7.96 -4.84 1.59
C ILE A 124 7.48 -3.63 0.79
N ASN A 125 6.24 -3.71 0.31
CA ASN A 125 5.65 -2.61 -0.44
C ASN A 125 5.21 -1.50 0.52
N LYS A 126 5.69 -0.28 0.24
CA LYS A 126 5.31 0.94 0.97
C LYS A 126 4.77 1.92 -0.05
N THR A 127 3.46 2.10 -0.08
CA THR A 127 2.83 3.08 -0.96
C THR A 127 2.35 4.28 -0.14
N GLY A 128 2.54 5.48 -0.65
CA GLY A 128 2.20 6.70 0.07
C GLY A 128 2.05 7.88 -0.87
N HIS A 129 1.11 7.80 -1.82
CA HIS A 129 0.79 8.91 -2.70
C HIS A 129 -0.44 9.67 -2.18
N PRO A 130 -0.48 11.00 -2.29
CA PRO A 130 -1.69 11.75 -2.06
C PRO A 130 -2.66 11.47 -3.22
N LEU A 131 -3.95 11.32 -2.90
CA LEU A 131 -4.99 11.13 -3.89
C LEU A 131 -5.95 12.32 -3.85
N PRO A 132 -5.75 13.32 -4.72
CA PRO A 132 -6.68 14.44 -4.83
C PRO A 132 -7.92 14.03 -5.62
N SER A 133 -9.08 14.47 -5.14
CA SER A 133 -10.39 14.32 -5.80
C SER A 133 -11.09 15.67 -5.81
N PHE A 134 -11.62 16.04 -6.94
CA PHE A 134 -12.45 17.24 -7.10
C PHE A 134 -13.87 16.83 -7.49
N GLY A 135 -14.87 17.48 -6.90
CA GLY A 135 -16.25 17.19 -7.24
C GLY A 135 -17.19 18.38 -7.09
N ILE A 136 -18.34 18.24 -7.75
CA ILE A 136 -19.43 19.21 -7.74
C ILE A 136 -20.71 18.47 -7.37
N ILE A 137 -21.46 19.03 -6.43
CA ILE A 137 -22.76 18.51 -6.00
C ILE A 137 -23.79 19.60 -6.25
N TYR A 138 -24.80 19.30 -7.05
CA TYR A 138 -25.91 20.20 -7.34
C TYR A 138 -27.21 19.63 -6.75
N GLU A 139 -27.91 20.45 -5.95
CA GLU A 139 -29.16 20.08 -5.28
C GLU A 139 -30.27 21.01 -5.79
N PHE A 140 -31.41 20.47 -6.18
CA PHE A 140 -32.59 21.18 -6.69
C PHE A 140 -33.86 20.81 -5.94
#